data_f328bdf2b2ad411dcf6c653e57fc825e
#
_entry.id   f328bdf2b2ad411dcf6c653e57fc825e
#
_cell.length_a   1.000
_cell.length_b   1.000
_cell.length_c   1.000
_cell.angle_alpha   90.00
_cell.angle_beta   90.00
_cell.angle_gamma   90.00
#
_symmetry.space_group_name_H-M   'P 1'
#
loop_
_entity.id
_entity.type
_entity.pdbx_description
1 polymer ?
#
loop_
_entity_poly.entity_id
_entity_poly.type
_entity_poly.pdbx_seq_one_letter_code
_entity_poly.pdbx_strand_id
1 'polypeptide(L)'
;MNNLFLGYANEDELLERIALGSRRYIGNKTKLVDFIINSILKSCNTFNSFADLFAGTGSVSMEASKYFKEVIINDILYSNNVIYRAFFKKGNVDLSKIKYLISYYNSIDRDKLDDNYFSINFGNKYFDYENAKLIGYIREDIERRKKTLTVKSYNILIASLIYSMDKIANTIGHYDAYIQKPIKQKKLEMKLIQYTDLPSVKIYRKDSNELVRHIKTDVAYIDPPYNSRQYSRFYHLYETLVKWDKPKLYGVAMKPPTENMSYYCNKEAKTLFEDLIKNLDAKYIVVSYNNTYESKSSSSRNTIKLEDIKRILMERGETKTIERPYRFFNAGHTNFKDHKEILFITRVNYDNMKTLRSPIFYIGDKYRLIPQLRTYFPTTINKFIEPFAGGGTVSLNIKANEYYLNDINKYVYILQNFLLESAKNKINFFESINFLIDKYGLSASYKEDIIPAELKQNFKPYV
;
A
#
# COMPACT_ATOMS: atom_id res chain seq x y z
N MET A 1 26.55 11.08 12.94
CA MET A 1 26.33 9.93 13.83
C MET A 1 26.44 8.65 13.00
N ASN A 2 27.33 7.84 13.41
CA ASN A 2 28.10 6.88 12.68
C ASN A 2 27.41 5.61 12.23
N ASN A 3 27.74 5.18 11.03
CA ASN A 3 28.06 3.80 10.63
C ASN A 3 27.52 2.66 11.52
N LEU A 4 26.36 2.14 11.17
CA LEU A 4 25.85 0.86 11.67
C LEU A 4 25.51 -0.13 10.54
N PHE A 5 26.10 0.04 9.36
CA PHE A 5 25.90 -0.84 8.20
C PHE A 5 27.21 -1.40 7.60
N LEU A 6 28.25 -1.56 8.43
CA LEU A 6 29.47 -2.26 8.03
C LEU A 6 29.67 -3.48 8.95
N GLY A 7 29.00 -4.54 8.61
CA GLY A 7 29.23 -5.83 9.28
C GLY A 7 28.54 -6.95 8.53
N TYR A 8 29.09 -7.36 7.40
CA TYR A 8 29.09 -8.68 6.77
C TYR A 8 29.71 -8.56 5.37
N ALA A 9 30.94 -8.05 5.34
CA ALA A 9 31.85 -8.27 4.22
C ALA A 9 32.70 -9.49 4.59
N ASN A 10 32.25 -10.69 4.24
CA ASN A 10 33.07 -11.88 4.23
C ASN A 10 32.68 -12.76 3.05
N GLU A 11 33.64 -13.00 2.16
CA GLU A 11 33.76 -14.06 1.13
C GLU A 11 32.60 -14.36 0.15
N ASP A 12 31.48 -13.61 0.19
CA ASP A 12 30.35 -13.78 -0.70
C ASP A 12 30.32 -12.78 -1.88
N GLU A 13 31.42 -12.09 -2.15
CA GLU A 13 31.51 -10.96 -3.10
C GLU A 13 31.44 -11.33 -4.59
N LEU A 14 31.31 -12.59 -4.95
CA LEU A 14 31.38 -13.02 -6.37
C LEU A 14 30.03 -13.30 -7.05
N LEU A 15 28.90 -13.19 -6.34
CA LEU A 15 27.60 -13.28 -6.97
C LEU A 15 27.00 -11.86 -7.16
N GLU A 16 27.05 -11.37 -8.39
CA GLU A 16 26.36 -10.13 -8.76
C GLU A 16 24.89 -10.21 -8.37
N ARG A 17 24.50 -9.53 -7.28
CA ARG A 17 23.13 -9.54 -6.76
C ARG A 17 22.26 -8.50 -7.46
N ILE A 18 21.02 -8.85 -7.71
CA ILE A 18 20.06 -7.97 -8.40
C ILE A 18 19.40 -7.01 -7.40
N ALA A 19 19.55 -5.70 -7.64
CA ALA A 19 18.95 -4.66 -6.80
C ALA A 19 17.44 -4.51 -7.06
N LEU A 20 16.67 -4.10 -6.04
CA LEU A 20 15.22 -3.91 -6.08
C LEU A 20 14.74 -3.03 -7.25
N GLY A 21 15.39 -1.88 -7.46
CA GLY A 21 15.01 -0.89 -8.49
C GLY A 21 15.35 -1.28 -9.93
N SER A 22 16.01 -2.43 -10.16
CA SER A 22 16.52 -2.82 -11.49
C SER A 22 15.45 -3.43 -12.41
N ARG A 23 14.25 -3.73 -11.92
CA ARG A 23 13.14 -4.27 -12.68
C ARG A 23 12.55 -3.21 -13.61
N ARG A 24 12.24 -3.60 -14.85
CA ARG A 24 11.48 -2.74 -15.76
C ARG A 24 10.05 -2.60 -15.26
N TYR A 25 9.67 -1.40 -14.86
CA TYR A 25 8.35 -1.11 -14.33
C TYR A 25 7.93 0.32 -14.68
N ILE A 26 6.75 0.47 -15.28
CA ILE A 26 6.21 1.79 -15.64
C ILE A 26 5.94 2.57 -14.36
N GLY A 27 6.33 3.84 -14.33
CA GLY A 27 6.23 4.67 -13.13
C GLY A 27 7.28 4.37 -12.05
N ASN A 28 8.32 3.59 -12.37
CA ASN A 28 9.43 3.32 -11.43
C ASN A 28 10.07 4.63 -10.94
N LYS A 29 9.99 4.86 -9.62
CA LYS A 29 10.48 6.06 -8.96
C LYS A 29 11.97 6.00 -8.57
N THR A 30 12.71 4.95 -8.92
CA THR A 30 14.12 4.77 -8.51
C THR A 30 14.99 6.01 -8.76
N LYS A 31 14.80 6.69 -9.89
CA LYS A 31 15.54 7.92 -10.23
C LYS A 31 15.03 9.17 -9.49
N LEU A 32 13.89 9.09 -8.84
CA LEU A 32 13.22 10.17 -8.12
C LEU A 32 13.25 9.98 -6.60
N VAL A 33 13.72 8.83 -6.12
CA VAL A 33 13.70 8.46 -4.69
C VAL A 33 14.37 9.53 -3.83
N ASP A 34 15.57 9.98 -4.21
CA ASP A 34 16.29 11.01 -3.46
C ASP A 34 15.51 12.34 -3.38
N PHE A 35 14.88 12.72 -4.49
CA PHE A 35 14.05 13.92 -4.55
C PHE A 35 12.83 13.78 -3.61
N ILE A 36 12.13 12.64 -3.68
CA ILE A 36 10.94 12.37 -2.87
C ILE A 36 11.30 12.37 -1.40
N ILE A 37 12.28 11.56 -0.99
CA ILE A 37 12.67 11.41 0.41
C ILE A 37 13.24 12.70 0.98
N ASN A 38 14.14 13.39 0.27
CA ASN A 38 14.68 14.68 0.73
C ASN A 38 13.59 15.75 0.88
N SER A 39 12.57 15.75 0.01
CA SER A 39 11.42 16.66 0.13
C SER A 39 10.58 16.35 1.37
N ILE A 40 10.38 15.07 1.67
CA ILE A 40 9.68 14.60 2.89
C ILE A 40 10.47 15.00 4.13
N LEU A 41 11.78 14.71 4.18
CA LEU A 41 12.64 15.01 5.33
C LEU A 41 12.71 16.50 5.65
N LYS A 42 12.66 17.37 4.62
CA LYS A 42 12.65 18.83 4.79
C LYS A 42 11.29 19.40 5.19
N SER A 43 10.19 18.70 4.89
CA SER A 43 8.83 19.23 5.08
C SER A 43 8.12 18.63 6.29
N CYS A 44 8.52 17.45 6.73
CA CYS A 44 7.92 16.74 7.85
C CYS A 44 8.81 16.84 9.09
N ASN A 45 8.19 16.76 10.27
CA ASN A 45 8.90 16.82 11.56
C ASN A 45 8.74 15.55 12.42
N THR A 46 8.24 14.47 11.84
CA THR A 46 7.98 13.19 12.54
C THR A 46 8.28 12.01 11.61
N PHE A 47 9.02 11.03 12.13
CA PHE A 47 9.60 9.93 11.36
C PHE A 47 9.40 8.57 12.06
N ASN A 48 8.27 8.36 12.75
CA ASN A 48 7.99 7.07 13.38
C ASN A 48 7.44 6.07 12.36
N SER A 49 6.48 6.47 11.53
CA SER A 49 5.84 5.57 10.57
C SER A 49 5.65 6.19 9.19
N PHE A 50 5.86 5.38 8.16
CA PHE A 50 5.69 5.72 6.76
C PHE A 50 4.81 4.67 6.08
N ALA A 51 3.83 5.10 5.30
CA ALA A 51 2.98 4.21 4.52
C ALA A 51 3.08 4.53 3.03
N ASP A 52 3.53 3.56 2.24
CA ASP A 52 3.54 3.59 0.78
C ASP A 52 2.31 2.83 0.26
N LEU A 53 1.29 3.57 -0.17
CA LEU A 53 -0.02 3.01 -0.47
C LEU A 53 -0.12 2.41 -1.88
N PHE A 54 0.79 2.76 -2.79
CA PHE A 54 0.87 2.27 -4.16
C PHE A 54 2.33 1.98 -4.52
N ALA A 55 2.96 1.07 -3.78
CA ALA A 55 4.42 0.98 -3.71
C ALA A 55 5.12 0.52 -5.00
N GLY A 56 4.42 -0.14 -5.93
CA GLY A 56 4.94 -0.51 -7.23
C GLY A 56 6.25 -1.31 -7.15
N THR A 57 7.39 -0.68 -7.45
CA THR A 57 8.71 -1.33 -7.31
C THR A 57 9.18 -1.45 -5.86
N GLY A 58 8.61 -0.71 -4.91
CA GLY A 58 9.07 -0.65 -3.52
C GLY A 58 10.29 0.25 -3.28
N SER A 59 10.75 0.97 -4.31
CA SER A 59 11.99 1.77 -4.21
C SER A 59 11.87 2.93 -3.21
N VAL A 60 10.71 3.59 -3.12
CA VAL A 60 10.45 4.65 -2.15
C VAL A 60 10.38 4.07 -0.73
N SER A 61 9.68 2.95 -0.56
CA SER A 61 9.61 2.23 0.72
C SER A 61 10.98 1.80 1.23
N MET A 62 11.86 1.32 0.33
CA MET A 62 13.23 0.92 0.68
C MET A 62 14.03 2.09 1.21
N GLU A 63 13.98 3.23 0.55
CA GLU A 63 14.72 4.42 1.00
C GLU A 63 14.11 4.98 2.29
N ALA A 64 12.77 5.05 2.39
CA ALA A 64 12.07 5.50 3.59
C ALA A 64 12.45 4.67 4.82
N SER A 65 12.72 3.37 4.66
CA SER A 65 13.10 2.49 5.77
C SER A 65 14.39 2.87 6.50
N LYS A 66 15.22 3.72 5.90
CA LYS A 66 16.43 4.26 6.53
C LYS A 66 16.15 5.36 7.55
N TYR A 67 14.98 5.99 7.45
CA TYR A 67 14.61 7.17 8.22
C TYR A 67 13.42 6.94 9.15
N PHE A 68 12.52 6.01 8.81
CA PHE A 68 11.31 5.72 9.56
C PHE A 68 11.45 4.41 10.35
N LYS A 69 10.92 4.39 11.58
CA LYS A 69 10.97 3.22 12.46
C LYS A 69 10.08 2.08 11.98
N GLU A 70 8.93 2.41 11.40
CA GLU A 70 7.97 1.46 10.82
C GLU A 70 7.66 1.84 9.37
N VAL A 71 7.64 0.86 8.47
CA VAL A 71 7.23 1.06 7.08
C VAL A 71 6.07 0.13 6.73
N ILE A 72 4.99 0.72 6.23
CA ILE A 72 3.83 0.01 5.67
C ILE A 72 3.96 0.05 4.16
N ILE A 73 3.91 -1.12 3.51
CA ILE A 73 4.05 -1.26 2.06
C ILE A 73 2.80 -1.94 1.52
N ASN A 74 2.12 -1.30 0.57
CA ASN A 74 0.93 -1.85 -0.05
C ASN A 74 0.98 -1.79 -1.57
N ASP A 75 0.51 -2.84 -2.20
CA ASP A 75 0.21 -2.89 -3.63
C ASP A 75 -0.84 -3.97 -3.88
N ILE A 76 -1.65 -3.80 -4.92
CA ILE A 76 -2.73 -4.75 -5.23
C ILE A 76 -2.22 -6.01 -5.94
N LEU A 77 -1.03 -5.96 -6.58
CA LEU A 77 -0.48 -7.07 -7.37
C LEU A 77 0.12 -8.16 -6.49
N TYR A 78 -0.13 -9.41 -6.83
CA TYR A 78 0.51 -10.58 -6.19
C TYR A 78 2.03 -10.58 -6.36
N SER A 79 2.51 -10.27 -7.56
CA SER A 79 3.94 -10.25 -7.87
C SER A 79 4.69 -9.23 -7.03
N ASN A 80 4.15 -8.02 -6.84
CA ASN A 80 4.73 -7.00 -5.98
C ASN A 80 4.75 -7.45 -4.51
N ASN A 81 3.69 -8.08 -4.01
CA ASN A 81 3.65 -8.59 -2.64
C ASN A 81 4.72 -9.67 -2.39
N VAL A 82 4.91 -10.61 -3.33
CA VAL A 82 5.98 -11.62 -3.23
C VAL A 82 7.37 -10.97 -3.25
N ILE A 83 7.57 -9.97 -4.10
CA ILE A 83 8.83 -9.21 -4.17
C ILE A 83 9.09 -8.49 -2.85
N TYR A 84 8.11 -7.80 -2.26
CA TYR A 84 8.31 -7.14 -0.97
C TYR A 84 8.62 -8.14 0.15
N ARG A 85 7.95 -9.30 0.17
CA ARG A 85 8.27 -10.38 1.12
C ARG A 85 9.67 -10.91 0.91
N ALA A 86 10.12 -11.05 -0.33
CA ALA A 86 11.47 -11.50 -0.66
C ALA A 86 12.54 -10.48 -0.23
N PHE A 87 12.34 -9.19 -0.50
CA PHE A 87 13.34 -8.16 -0.21
C PHE A 87 13.34 -7.72 1.25
N PHE A 88 12.17 -7.54 1.89
CA PHE A 88 12.04 -6.80 3.14
C PHE A 88 11.58 -7.62 4.34
N LYS A 89 10.76 -8.66 4.14
CA LYS A 89 10.17 -9.40 5.25
C LYS A 89 11.24 -10.19 6.00
N LYS A 90 11.39 -9.93 7.30
CA LYS A 90 12.27 -10.75 8.16
C LYS A 90 11.84 -12.22 8.15
N GLY A 91 12.79 -13.13 8.06
CA GLY A 91 12.50 -14.56 8.07
C GLY A 91 13.76 -15.42 7.89
N ASN A 92 13.66 -16.70 8.24
CA ASN A 92 14.75 -17.63 8.07
C ASN A 92 15.05 -17.85 6.58
N VAL A 93 16.32 -17.76 6.22
CA VAL A 93 16.86 -17.98 4.88
C VAL A 93 17.85 -19.10 4.91
N ASP A 94 17.60 -20.13 4.12
CA ASP A 94 18.61 -21.16 3.83
C ASP A 94 19.42 -20.72 2.59
N LEU A 95 20.45 -19.89 2.85
CA LEU A 95 21.25 -19.30 1.77
C LEU A 95 22.03 -20.35 1.00
N SER A 96 22.54 -21.37 1.67
CA SER A 96 23.28 -22.47 1.02
C SER A 96 22.40 -23.22 0.02
N LYS A 97 21.17 -23.54 0.42
CA LYS A 97 20.20 -24.18 -0.45
C LYS A 97 19.78 -23.28 -1.61
N ILE A 98 19.58 -21.98 -1.38
CA ILE A 98 19.27 -21.01 -2.45
C ILE A 98 20.42 -20.95 -3.47
N LYS A 99 21.66 -20.80 -3.01
CA LYS A 99 22.85 -20.78 -3.88
C LYS A 99 22.96 -22.06 -4.70
N TYR A 100 22.79 -23.21 -4.03
CA TYR A 100 22.77 -24.52 -4.71
C TYR A 100 21.71 -24.59 -5.80
N LEU A 101 20.47 -24.20 -5.50
CA LEU A 101 19.38 -24.21 -6.46
C LEU A 101 19.61 -23.25 -7.64
N ILE A 102 20.11 -22.04 -7.40
CA ILE A 102 20.45 -21.10 -8.48
C ILE A 102 21.55 -21.67 -9.38
N SER A 103 22.60 -22.25 -8.78
CA SER A 103 23.64 -22.92 -9.56
C SER A 103 23.12 -24.10 -10.36
N TYR A 104 22.29 -24.93 -9.75
CA TYR A 104 21.61 -26.05 -10.44
C TYR A 104 20.77 -25.56 -11.62
N TYR A 105 19.92 -24.52 -11.44
CA TYR A 105 19.10 -23.98 -12.52
C TYR A 105 19.94 -23.41 -13.67
N ASN A 106 21.07 -22.79 -13.38
CA ASN A 106 22.00 -22.26 -14.39
C ASN A 106 22.77 -23.35 -15.16
N SER A 107 22.93 -24.55 -14.56
CA SER A 107 23.59 -25.67 -15.20
C SER A 107 22.68 -26.50 -16.11
N ILE A 108 21.37 -26.29 -16.06
CA ILE A 108 20.39 -27.06 -16.86
C ILE A 108 20.61 -26.81 -18.36
N ASP A 109 20.65 -27.92 -19.10
CA ASP A 109 20.60 -27.92 -20.55
C ASP A 109 19.15 -27.69 -21.01
N ARG A 110 18.85 -26.43 -21.36
CA ARG A 110 17.50 -26.02 -21.73
C ARG A 110 16.96 -26.68 -23.00
N ASP A 111 17.86 -27.15 -23.87
CA ASP A 111 17.51 -27.75 -25.15
C ASP A 111 16.93 -29.15 -24.94
N LYS A 112 17.23 -29.80 -23.81
CA LYS A 112 16.72 -31.13 -23.41
C LYS A 112 15.44 -31.10 -22.58
N LEU A 113 14.90 -29.92 -22.30
CA LEU A 113 13.69 -29.80 -21.51
C LEU A 113 12.44 -30.04 -22.35
N ASP A 114 11.45 -30.70 -21.74
CA ASP A 114 10.13 -30.87 -22.31
C ASP A 114 9.34 -29.56 -22.32
N ASP A 115 8.32 -29.52 -23.16
CA ASP A 115 7.36 -28.44 -23.18
C ASP A 115 6.58 -28.34 -21.86
N ASN A 116 6.24 -27.14 -21.50
CA ASN A 116 5.48 -26.88 -20.30
C ASN A 116 4.50 -25.70 -20.49
N TYR A 117 3.68 -25.42 -19.48
CA TYR A 117 2.69 -24.36 -19.55
C TYR A 117 3.30 -23.01 -19.99
N PHE A 118 4.51 -22.70 -19.51
CA PHE A 118 5.13 -21.41 -19.79
C PHE A 118 5.67 -21.35 -21.23
N SER A 119 6.31 -22.42 -21.71
CA SER A 119 6.84 -22.48 -23.08
C SER A 119 5.75 -22.43 -24.14
N ILE A 120 4.66 -23.18 -23.93
CA ILE A 120 3.52 -23.23 -24.85
C ILE A 120 2.85 -21.85 -25.00
N ASN A 121 2.73 -21.11 -23.92
CA ASN A 121 2.00 -19.85 -23.92
C ASN A 121 2.88 -18.64 -24.26
N PHE A 122 4.12 -18.57 -23.77
CA PHE A 122 4.97 -17.38 -23.82
C PHE A 122 6.23 -17.55 -24.67
N GLY A 123 6.55 -18.79 -25.10
CA GLY A 123 7.65 -19.08 -26.02
C GLY A 123 7.43 -18.46 -27.38
N ASN A 124 8.51 -18.05 -28.05
CA ASN A 124 8.53 -17.35 -29.35
C ASN A 124 7.70 -16.03 -29.38
N LYS A 125 7.30 -15.53 -28.20
CA LYS A 125 6.60 -14.26 -28.03
C LYS A 125 7.40 -13.34 -27.10
N TYR A 126 7.38 -13.63 -25.83
CA TYR A 126 8.08 -12.87 -24.79
C TYR A 126 9.50 -13.38 -24.52
N PHE A 127 9.77 -14.63 -24.85
CA PHE A 127 11.08 -15.28 -24.69
C PHE A 127 11.35 -16.18 -25.89
N ASP A 128 12.62 -16.45 -26.18
CA ASP A 128 12.90 -17.60 -27.05
C ASP A 128 12.38 -18.89 -26.42
N TYR A 129 12.11 -19.89 -27.24
CA TYR A 129 11.36 -21.07 -26.81
C TYR A 129 12.09 -21.86 -25.72
N GLU A 130 13.40 -21.99 -25.85
CA GLU A 130 14.24 -22.75 -24.91
C GLU A 130 14.35 -22.04 -23.55
N ASN A 131 14.45 -20.72 -23.52
CA ASN A 131 14.36 -19.97 -22.28
C ASN A 131 12.96 -20.07 -21.66
N ALA A 132 11.90 -20.10 -22.46
CA ALA A 132 10.55 -20.26 -21.93
C ALA A 132 10.36 -21.65 -21.27
N LYS A 133 10.94 -22.74 -21.86
CA LYS A 133 10.99 -24.06 -21.22
C LYS A 133 11.71 -23.98 -19.88
N LEU A 134 12.89 -23.35 -19.85
CA LEU A 134 13.70 -23.24 -18.63
C LEU A 134 12.98 -22.43 -17.53
N ILE A 135 12.34 -21.29 -17.87
CA ILE A 135 11.56 -20.50 -16.91
C ILE A 135 10.44 -21.35 -16.31
N GLY A 136 9.67 -22.05 -17.14
CA GLY A 136 8.59 -22.91 -16.70
C GLY A 136 9.07 -24.08 -15.83
N TYR A 137 10.18 -24.72 -16.20
CA TYR A 137 10.81 -25.78 -15.41
C TYR A 137 11.25 -25.27 -14.03
N ILE A 138 11.98 -24.16 -13.97
CA ILE A 138 12.45 -23.56 -12.72
C ILE A 138 11.23 -23.23 -11.83
N ARG A 139 10.20 -22.62 -12.39
CA ARG A 139 9.02 -22.26 -11.62
C ARG A 139 8.29 -23.48 -11.04
N GLU A 140 8.17 -24.54 -11.82
CA GLU A 140 7.57 -25.80 -11.38
C GLU A 140 8.41 -26.47 -10.29
N ASP A 141 9.73 -26.49 -10.44
CA ASP A 141 10.63 -27.09 -9.44
C ASP A 141 10.60 -26.31 -8.12
N ILE A 142 10.58 -24.97 -8.18
CA ILE A 142 10.40 -24.15 -6.96
C ILE A 142 9.06 -24.49 -6.27
N GLU A 143 7.97 -24.68 -7.02
CA GLU A 143 6.66 -25.05 -6.44
C GLU A 143 6.70 -26.43 -5.78
N ARG A 144 7.28 -27.43 -6.45
CA ARG A 144 7.45 -28.78 -5.88
C ARG A 144 8.23 -28.77 -4.58
N ARG A 145 9.25 -27.90 -4.49
CA ARG A 145 10.10 -27.76 -3.30
C ARG A 145 9.50 -26.88 -2.21
N LYS A 146 8.34 -26.28 -2.41
CA LYS A 146 7.73 -25.31 -1.49
C LYS A 146 7.66 -25.79 -0.04
N LYS A 147 7.32 -27.07 0.18
CA LYS A 147 7.27 -27.66 1.53
C LYS A 147 8.65 -27.83 2.21
N THR A 148 9.73 -27.82 1.45
CA THR A 148 11.11 -28.00 1.94
C THR A 148 11.89 -26.68 2.00
N LEU A 149 11.28 -25.59 1.59
CA LEU A 149 11.83 -24.24 1.64
C LEU A 149 11.17 -23.45 2.77
N THR A 150 11.94 -22.56 3.39
CA THR A 150 11.31 -21.55 4.25
C THR A 150 10.47 -20.58 3.40
N VAL A 151 9.48 -19.95 3.99
CA VAL A 151 8.64 -18.97 3.26
C VAL A 151 9.49 -17.85 2.65
N LYS A 152 10.51 -17.39 3.37
CA LYS A 152 11.43 -16.35 2.88
C LYS A 152 12.26 -16.85 1.70
N SER A 153 12.86 -18.04 1.81
CA SER A 153 13.66 -18.67 0.75
C SER A 153 12.83 -18.90 -0.53
N TYR A 154 11.60 -19.37 -0.38
CA TYR A 154 10.67 -19.53 -1.50
C TYR A 154 10.42 -18.19 -2.22
N ASN A 155 10.10 -17.13 -1.49
CA ASN A 155 9.87 -15.81 -2.08
C ASN A 155 11.13 -15.24 -2.76
N ILE A 156 12.32 -15.46 -2.16
CA ILE A 156 13.59 -15.04 -2.76
C ILE A 156 13.83 -15.74 -4.10
N LEU A 157 13.58 -17.03 -4.21
CA LEU A 157 13.73 -17.77 -5.48
C LEU A 157 12.76 -17.29 -6.55
N ILE A 158 11.49 -17.07 -6.20
CA ILE A 158 10.50 -16.52 -7.14
C ILE A 158 10.89 -15.11 -7.59
N ALA A 159 11.26 -14.22 -6.67
CA ALA A 159 11.71 -12.88 -7.03
C ALA A 159 12.98 -12.92 -7.90
N SER A 160 13.96 -13.77 -7.57
CA SER A 160 15.18 -13.96 -8.37
C SER A 160 14.85 -14.41 -9.79
N LEU A 161 13.88 -15.31 -9.97
CA LEU A 161 13.41 -15.73 -11.29
C LEU A 161 12.75 -14.57 -12.05
N ILE A 162 11.86 -13.80 -11.41
CA ILE A 162 11.20 -12.62 -12.02
C ILE A 162 12.26 -11.62 -12.53
N TYR A 163 13.21 -11.26 -11.69
CA TYR A 163 14.21 -10.27 -12.05
C TYR A 163 15.20 -10.78 -13.14
N SER A 164 15.52 -12.08 -13.12
CA SER A 164 16.42 -12.67 -14.12
C SER A 164 15.74 -12.79 -15.48
N MET A 165 14.50 -13.26 -15.53
CA MET A 165 13.76 -13.35 -16.79
C MET A 165 13.47 -11.98 -17.42
N ASP A 166 13.28 -10.94 -16.60
CA ASP A 166 13.04 -9.58 -17.10
C ASP A 166 14.21 -9.04 -17.94
N LYS A 167 15.45 -9.50 -17.67
CA LYS A 167 16.65 -9.10 -18.42
C LYS A 167 16.70 -9.63 -19.85
N ILE A 168 16.00 -10.73 -20.11
CA ILE A 168 15.97 -11.41 -21.43
C ILE A 168 14.62 -11.27 -22.13
N ALA A 169 13.65 -10.63 -21.49
CA ALA A 169 12.30 -10.48 -22.04
C ALA A 169 12.28 -9.63 -23.32
N ASN A 170 11.60 -10.14 -24.33
CA ASN A 170 11.40 -9.50 -25.64
C ASN A 170 10.28 -8.45 -25.59
N THR A 171 10.47 -7.44 -24.73
CA THR A 171 9.51 -6.37 -24.49
C THR A 171 10.16 -5.01 -24.36
N ILE A 172 9.34 -3.96 -24.44
CA ILE A 172 9.77 -2.56 -24.23
C ILE A 172 9.63 -2.10 -22.78
N GLY A 173 9.43 -3.03 -21.82
CA GLY A 173 9.34 -2.74 -20.38
C GLY A 173 8.02 -3.11 -19.72
N HIS A 174 7.10 -3.73 -20.45
CA HIS A 174 5.85 -4.31 -19.95
C HIS A 174 5.42 -5.49 -20.83
N TYR A 175 4.49 -6.31 -20.35
CA TYR A 175 4.02 -7.51 -21.04
C TYR A 175 2.66 -7.33 -21.73
N ASP A 176 2.22 -6.11 -21.95
CA ASP A 176 0.99 -5.84 -22.74
C ASP A 176 1.17 -6.16 -24.22
N ALA A 177 2.40 -6.09 -24.69
CA ALA A 177 2.82 -6.47 -26.04
C ALA A 177 4.27 -6.97 -26.05
N TYR A 178 4.63 -7.76 -27.02
CA TYR A 178 6.00 -8.19 -27.28
C TYR A 178 6.52 -7.61 -28.61
N ILE A 179 7.85 -7.56 -28.77
CA ILE A 179 8.48 -7.02 -29.97
C ILE A 179 8.38 -8.05 -31.10
N GLN A 180 7.79 -7.66 -32.21
CA GLN A 180 7.63 -8.51 -33.41
C GLN A 180 8.90 -8.53 -34.28
N LYS A 181 10.03 -8.86 -33.67
CA LYS A 181 11.34 -9.05 -34.34
C LYS A 181 11.93 -10.36 -33.87
N PRO A 182 12.89 -10.95 -34.62
CA PRO A 182 13.60 -12.14 -34.15
C PRO A 182 14.14 -11.94 -32.73
N ILE A 183 13.83 -12.88 -31.86
CA ILE A 183 14.21 -12.81 -30.44
C ILE A 183 15.70 -13.08 -30.34
N LYS A 184 16.42 -12.23 -29.66
CA LYS A 184 17.85 -12.46 -29.37
C LYS A 184 17.97 -13.65 -28.41
N GLN A 185 18.72 -14.67 -28.84
CA GLN A 185 19.00 -15.87 -28.04
C GLN A 185 20.02 -15.55 -26.93
N LYS A 186 19.56 -14.88 -25.88
CA LYS A 186 20.35 -14.67 -24.66
C LYS A 186 19.90 -15.70 -23.61
N LYS A 187 20.81 -16.61 -23.21
CA LYS A 187 20.53 -17.61 -22.18
C LYS A 187 20.04 -16.93 -20.89
N LEU A 188 18.99 -17.49 -20.29
CA LEU A 188 18.57 -17.11 -18.93
C LEU A 188 19.70 -17.48 -17.95
N GLU A 189 20.13 -16.50 -17.20
CA GLU A 189 21.02 -16.68 -16.05
C GLU A 189 20.28 -16.22 -14.81
N MET A 190 19.94 -17.16 -13.94
CA MET A 190 19.26 -16.86 -12.68
C MET A 190 20.26 -16.27 -11.70
N LYS A 191 19.97 -15.06 -11.18
CA LYS A 191 20.82 -14.34 -10.23
C LYS A 191 20.04 -14.11 -8.93
N LEU A 192 20.76 -14.16 -7.82
CA LEU A 192 20.19 -13.88 -6.50
C LEU A 192 19.84 -12.40 -6.38
N ILE A 193 18.68 -12.09 -5.80
CA ILE A 193 18.32 -10.72 -5.43
C ILE A 193 19.11 -10.24 -4.21
N GLN A 194 19.31 -8.92 -4.11
CA GLN A 194 19.86 -8.25 -2.94
C GLN A 194 18.71 -7.98 -1.95
N TYR A 195 18.46 -8.95 -1.06
CA TYR A 195 17.43 -8.80 -0.03
C TYR A 195 18.01 -8.22 1.27
N THR A 196 17.15 -7.60 2.06
CA THR A 196 17.43 -7.11 3.40
C THR A 196 16.27 -7.44 4.34
N ASP A 197 16.54 -7.55 5.63
CA ASP A 197 15.51 -7.74 6.64
C ASP A 197 15.21 -6.39 7.32
N LEU A 198 14.05 -5.83 7.03
CA LEU A 198 13.60 -4.63 7.72
C LEU A 198 12.99 -5.03 9.07
N PRO A 199 13.43 -4.43 10.19
CA PRO A 199 12.99 -4.84 11.53
C PRO A 199 11.50 -4.60 11.76
N SER A 200 10.94 -3.56 11.17
CA SER A 200 9.52 -3.20 11.32
C SER A 200 8.89 -2.87 9.98
N VAL A 201 8.50 -3.91 9.22
CA VAL A 201 7.78 -3.77 7.96
C VAL A 201 6.44 -4.50 8.01
N LYS A 202 5.38 -3.80 7.59
CA LYS A 202 4.03 -4.36 7.39
C LYS A 202 3.74 -4.38 5.90
N ILE A 203 3.53 -5.56 5.33
CA ILE A 203 3.31 -5.75 3.89
C ILE A 203 1.87 -6.16 3.66
N TYR A 204 1.14 -5.34 2.91
CA TYR A 204 -0.25 -5.57 2.55
C TYR A 204 -0.40 -5.82 1.05
N ARG A 205 -1.47 -6.50 0.68
CA ARG A 205 -1.99 -6.63 -0.68
C ARG A 205 -3.49 -6.37 -0.62
N LYS A 206 -3.82 -5.10 -0.59
CA LYS A 206 -5.20 -4.64 -0.45
C LYS A 206 -5.49 -3.47 -1.40
N ASP A 207 -6.77 -3.23 -1.67
CA ASP A 207 -7.20 -1.95 -2.19
C ASP A 207 -6.79 -0.85 -1.22
N SER A 208 -6.24 0.26 -1.76
CA SER A 208 -5.69 1.33 -0.92
C SER A 208 -6.78 2.10 -0.18
N ASN A 209 -7.97 2.25 -0.78
CA ASN A 209 -9.11 2.90 -0.13
C ASN A 209 -9.66 2.06 1.03
N GLU A 210 -9.60 0.72 0.91
CA GLU A 210 -9.93 -0.17 2.02
C GLU A 210 -8.86 -0.09 3.13
N LEU A 211 -7.59 -0.15 2.74
CA LEU A 211 -6.48 -0.19 3.70
C LEU A 211 -6.42 1.05 4.58
N VAL A 212 -6.60 2.26 4.02
CA VAL A 212 -6.47 3.52 4.77
C VAL A 212 -7.46 3.66 5.92
N ARG A 213 -8.57 2.91 5.90
CA ARG A 213 -9.55 2.89 6.99
C ARG A 213 -9.06 2.11 8.22
N HIS A 214 -7.98 1.35 8.07
CA HIS A 214 -7.46 0.43 9.10
C HIS A 214 -6.02 0.73 9.52
N ILE A 215 -5.39 1.74 8.95
CA ILE A 215 -4.02 2.13 9.30
C ILE A 215 -3.97 3.57 9.77
N LYS A 216 -2.94 3.86 10.56
CA LYS A 216 -2.53 5.20 10.95
C LYS A 216 -1.04 5.33 10.70
N THR A 217 -0.58 6.49 10.23
CA THR A 217 0.83 6.70 9.92
C THR A 217 1.24 8.17 10.14
N ASP A 218 2.52 8.43 10.35
CA ASP A 218 3.00 9.82 10.37
C ASP A 218 3.01 10.42 8.96
N VAL A 219 3.55 9.68 7.99
CA VAL A 219 3.64 10.10 6.61
C VAL A 219 3.02 9.05 5.71
N ALA A 220 2.04 9.43 4.91
CA ALA A 220 1.48 8.60 3.85
C ALA A 220 1.97 9.09 2.49
N TYR A 221 2.61 8.21 1.73
CA TYR A 221 3.03 8.43 0.36
C TYR A 221 2.05 7.77 -0.60
N ILE A 222 1.61 8.53 -1.60
CA ILE A 222 0.54 8.17 -2.53
C ILE A 222 1.02 8.44 -3.95
N ASP A 223 1.21 7.39 -4.73
CA ASP A 223 1.61 7.43 -6.14
C ASP A 223 0.66 6.55 -6.96
N PRO A 224 -0.62 6.95 -7.11
CA PRO A 224 -1.64 6.13 -7.72
C PRO A 224 -1.41 6.00 -9.23
N PRO A 225 -2.00 5.02 -9.91
CA PRO A 225 -1.99 4.99 -11.37
C PRO A 225 -2.49 6.32 -11.98
N TYR A 226 -1.70 6.90 -12.90
CA TYR A 226 -2.01 8.22 -13.45
C TYR A 226 -2.97 8.22 -14.63
N ASN A 227 -3.06 7.08 -15.33
CA ASN A 227 -3.76 6.96 -16.60
C ASN A 227 -4.51 5.65 -16.72
N SER A 228 -5.18 5.42 -17.85
CA SER A 228 -6.04 4.25 -18.08
C SER A 228 -5.31 2.89 -18.16
N ARG A 229 -3.99 2.87 -17.97
CA ARG A 229 -3.19 1.65 -18.11
C ARG A 229 -3.27 0.79 -16.86
N GLN A 230 -3.85 -0.38 -16.99
CA GLN A 230 -4.02 -1.34 -15.90
C GLN A 230 -2.74 -2.12 -15.64
N TYR A 231 -2.12 -1.94 -14.48
CA TYR A 231 -0.87 -2.60 -14.12
C TYR A 231 -1.00 -4.12 -14.04
N SER A 232 -2.14 -4.66 -13.59
CA SER A 232 -2.41 -6.09 -13.62
C SER A 232 -2.42 -6.68 -15.03
N ARG A 233 -2.79 -5.88 -16.05
CA ARG A 233 -2.75 -6.27 -17.46
C ARG A 233 -1.36 -6.11 -18.07
N PHE A 234 -0.62 -5.11 -17.63
CA PHE A 234 0.75 -4.85 -18.09
C PHE A 234 1.75 -5.85 -17.55
N TYR A 235 1.53 -6.35 -16.33
CA TYR A 235 2.41 -7.29 -15.65
C TYR A 235 1.74 -8.65 -15.42
N HIS A 236 0.74 -9.00 -16.26
CA HIS A 236 -0.01 -10.26 -16.19
C HIS A 236 0.90 -11.50 -16.18
N LEU A 237 2.03 -11.45 -16.87
CA LEU A 237 2.98 -12.55 -16.92
C LEU A 237 3.64 -12.77 -15.54
N TYR A 238 3.99 -11.71 -14.80
CA TYR A 238 4.46 -11.84 -13.43
C TYR A 238 3.38 -12.40 -12.51
N GLU A 239 2.12 -11.93 -12.65
CA GLU A 239 0.99 -12.43 -11.88
C GLU A 239 0.79 -13.93 -12.13
N THR A 240 0.79 -14.37 -13.40
CA THR A 240 0.69 -15.77 -13.78
C THR A 240 1.85 -16.61 -13.22
N LEU A 241 3.08 -16.08 -13.28
CA LEU A 241 4.26 -16.77 -12.75
C LEU A 241 4.19 -16.93 -11.23
N VAL A 242 3.75 -15.92 -10.51
CA VAL A 242 3.70 -15.93 -9.04
C VAL A 242 2.58 -16.84 -8.54
N LYS A 243 1.38 -16.70 -9.08
CA LYS A 243 0.20 -17.51 -8.70
C LYS A 243 0.39 -18.97 -9.07
N TRP A 244 0.93 -19.22 -10.23
CA TRP A 244 1.15 -20.55 -10.82
C TRP A 244 -0.10 -21.45 -10.88
N ASP A 245 -1.26 -20.80 -11.01
CA ASP A 245 -2.57 -21.43 -11.15
C ASP A 245 -2.86 -21.89 -12.60
N LYS A 246 -1.92 -21.60 -13.52
CA LYS A 246 -1.93 -22.03 -14.94
C LYS A 246 -3.27 -21.74 -15.64
N PRO A 247 -3.78 -20.49 -15.60
CA PRO A 247 -5.08 -20.15 -16.16
C PRO A 247 -5.08 -20.29 -17.69
N LYS A 248 -6.27 -20.44 -18.27
CA LYS A 248 -6.43 -20.26 -19.72
C LYS A 248 -6.11 -18.83 -20.10
N LEU A 249 -5.31 -18.65 -21.15
CA LEU A 249 -4.85 -17.34 -21.62
C LEU A 249 -5.55 -16.95 -22.92
N TYR A 250 -5.72 -15.64 -23.13
CA TYR A 250 -6.51 -15.11 -24.23
C TYR A 250 -5.77 -14.00 -24.99
N GLY A 251 -6.10 -13.88 -26.28
CA GLY A 251 -5.60 -12.83 -27.16
C GLY A 251 -4.12 -12.98 -27.52
N VAL A 252 -3.63 -12.07 -28.34
CA VAL A 252 -2.24 -12.07 -28.85
C VAL A 252 -1.22 -11.95 -27.71
N ALA A 253 -1.53 -11.16 -26.71
CA ALA A 253 -0.66 -10.96 -25.55
C ALA A 253 -0.76 -12.04 -24.47
N MET A 254 -1.50 -13.13 -24.72
CA MET A 254 -1.63 -14.26 -23.79
C MET A 254 -1.99 -13.84 -22.36
N LYS A 255 -3.08 -13.09 -22.21
CA LYS A 255 -3.53 -12.58 -20.92
C LYS A 255 -4.49 -13.52 -20.20
N PRO A 256 -4.35 -13.71 -18.88
CA PRO A 256 -5.34 -14.42 -18.07
C PRO A 256 -6.65 -13.62 -17.96
N PRO A 257 -7.71 -14.18 -17.40
CA PRO A 257 -8.90 -13.43 -16.99
C PRO A 257 -8.54 -12.18 -16.18
N THR A 258 -9.38 -11.16 -16.21
CA THR A 258 -9.13 -9.89 -15.52
C THR A 258 -9.19 -10.06 -14.00
N GLU A 259 -8.16 -9.60 -13.32
CA GLU A 259 -8.05 -9.60 -11.85
C GLU A 259 -7.26 -8.39 -11.38
N ASN A 260 -7.48 -7.94 -10.16
CA ASN A 260 -6.75 -6.82 -9.54
C ASN A 260 -6.73 -5.54 -10.41
N MET A 261 -7.87 -5.23 -11.00
CA MET A 261 -8.02 -3.99 -11.80
C MET A 261 -8.11 -2.79 -10.87
N SER A 262 -7.35 -1.75 -11.17
CA SER A 262 -7.41 -0.50 -10.41
C SER A 262 -8.46 0.44 -10.97
N TYR A 263 -9.39 0.87 -10.16
CA TYR A 263 -10.37 1.90 -10.51
C TYR A 263 -9.76 3.30 -10.68
N TYR A 264 -8.53 3.53 -10.17
CA TYR A 264 -7.76 4.75 -10.46
C TYR A 264 -7.41 4.92 -11.96
N CYS A 265 -7.50 3.84 -12.74
CA CYS A 265 -7.33 3.89 -14.19
C CYS A 265 -8.61 4.31 -14.95
N ASN A 266 -9.71 4.55 -14.27
CA ASN A 266 -11.03 4.82 -14.84
C ASN A 266 -11.52 6.24 -14.51
N LYS A 267 -12.76 6.54 -14.88
CA LYS A 267 -13.40 7.84 -14.60
C LYS A 267 -13.65 8.09 -13.11
N GLU A 268 -13.72 7.03 -12.32
CA GLU A 268 -13.92 7.07 -10.86
C GLU A 268 -12.68 7.53 -10.08
N ALA A 269 -11.53 7.66 -10.74
CA ALA A 269 -10.25 7.98 -10.10
C ALA A 269 -10.30 9.18 -9.15
N LYS A 270 -10.97 10.27 -9.56
CA LYS A 270 -11.13 11.48 -8.74
C LYS A 270 -11.92 11.20 -7.47
N THR A 271 -13.06 10.53 -7.57
CA THR A 271 -13.92 10.20 -6.42
C THR A 271 -13.21 9.26 -5.45
N LEU A 272 -12.47 8.28 -5.98
CA LEU A 272 -11.67 7.37 -5.17
C LEU A 272 -10.52 8.09 -4.47
N PHE A 273 -9.89 9.03 -5.15
CA PHE A 273 -8.84 9.85 -4.54
C PHE A 273 -9.40 10.73 -3.42
N GLU A 274 -10.56 11.37 -3.61
CA GLU A 274 -11.27 12.12 -2.57
C GLU A 274 -11.60 11.22 -1.36
N ASP A 275 -12.13 10.02 -1.60
CA ASP A 275 -12.44 9.04 -0.55
C ASP A 275 -11.17 8.57 0.21
N LEU A 276 -10.09 8.27 -0.52
CA LEU A 276 -8.81 7.87 0.08
C LEU A 276 -8.28 8.97 0.99
N ILE A 277 -8.19 10.20 0.49
CA ILE A 277 -7.65 11.36 1.24
C ILE A 277 -8.53 11.68 2.46
N LYS A 278 -9.86 11.57 2.33
CA LYS A 278 -10.80 11.82 3.42
C LYS A 278 -10.66 10.82 4.57
N ASN A 279 -10.42 9.54 4.26
CA ASN A 279 -10.39 8.45 5.26
C ASN A 279 -8.98 8.14 5.78
N LEU A 280 -7.95 8.76 5.21
CA LEU A 280 -6.56 8.52 5.60
C LEU A 280 -6.22 9.22 6.93
N ASP A 281 -5.80 8.44 7.94
CA ASP A 281 -5.27 8.95 9.21
C ASP A 281 -3.74 9.09 9.13
N ALA A 282 -3.28 10.28 8.75
CA ALA A 282 -1.87 10.60 8.60
C ALA A 282 -1.59 12.04 9.02
N LYS A 283 -0.41 12.31 9.61
CA LYS A 283 0.03 13.69 9.94
C LYS A 283 0.45 14.46 8.69
N TYR A 284 1.08 13.76 7.75
CA TYR A 284 1.49 14.30 6.47
C TYR A 284 1.00 13.39 5.34
N ILE A 285 0.45 13.99 4.31
CA ILE A 285 0.04 13.32 3.08
C ILE A 285 0.97 13.82 1.97
N VAL A 286 1.69 12.91 1.33
CA VAL A 286 2.60 13.20 0.23
C VAL A 286 2.08 12.53 -1.02
N VAL A 287 1.69 13.31 -2.01
CA VAL A 287 1.19 12.81 -3.30
C VAL A 287 2.20 13.11 -4.38
N SER A 288 2.65 12.05 -5.06
CA SER A 288 3.47 12.15 -6.27
C SER A 288 2.57 12.08 -7.48
N TYR A 289 2.74 12.98 -8.41
CA TYR A 289 1.97 13.03 -9.66
C TYR A 289 2.78 13.73 -10.76
N ASN A 290 2.30 13.69 -12.00
CA ASN A 290 2.98 14.36 -13.11
C ASN A 290 2.01 15.27 -13.90
N ASN A 291 2.57 16.08 -14.80
CA ASN A 291 1.81 17.06 -15.60
C ASN A 291 1.40 16.55 -16.98
N THR A 292 1.21 15.23 -17.19
CA THR A 292 0.86 14.67 -18.52
C THR A 292 -0.64 14.71 -18.85
N TYR A 293 -1.45 15.48 -18.11
CA TYR A 293 -2.88 15.61 -18.37
C TYR A 293 -3.21 16.05 -19.80
N GLU A 294 -2.36 16.87 -20.39
CA GLU A 294 -2.52 17.41 -21.77
C GLU A 294 -1.90 16.51 -22.85
N SER A 295 -1.56 15.27 -22.54
CA SER A 295 -1.04 14.33 -23.53
C SER A 295 -2.01 14.12 -24.68
N LYS A 296 -1.50 14.12 -25.94
CA LYS A 296 -2.29 13.85 -27.15
C LYS A 296 -2.84 12.42 -27.17
N SER A 297 -2.17 11.47 -26.54
CA SER A 297 -2.64 10.08 -26.42
C SER A 297 -3.62 9.93 -25.25
N SER A 298 -4.84 9.50 -25.53
CA SER A 298 -5.86 9.25 -24.50
C SER A 298 -5.40 8.25 -23.43
N SER A 299 -4.67 7.21 -23.81
CA SER A 299 -4.16 6.18 -22.91
C SER A 299 -2.99 6.66 -22.03
N SER A 300 -2.35 7.78 -22.35
CA SER A 300 -1.28 8.38 -21.54
C SER A 300 -1.74 9.59 -20.75
N ARG A 301 -2.98 10.02 -20.95
CA ARG A 301 -3.56 11.18 -20.27
C ARG A 301 -3.85 10.85 -18.81
N ASN A 302 -3.52 11.77 -17.91
CA ASN A 302 -3.85 11.64 -16.50
C ASN A 302 -5.36 11.58 -16.28
N THR A 303 -5.80 10.78 -15.31
CA THR A 303 -7.19 10.59 -14.95
C THR A 303 -7.71 11.69 -14.01
N ILE A 304 -6.82 12.31 -13.22
CA ILE A 304 -7.18 13.39 -12.28
C ILE A 304 -6.40 14.65 -12.67
N LYS A 305 -7.06 15.81 -12.64
CA LYS A 305 -6.41 17.10 -12.87
C LYS A 305 -5.58 17.53 -11.66
N LEU A 306 -4.47 18.23 -11.90
CA LEU A 306 -3.59 18.71 -10.81
C LEU A 306 -4.31 19.66 -9.86
N GLU A 307 -5.20 20.51 -10.39
CA GLU A 307 -6.02 21.44 -9.62
C GLU A 307 -6.97 20.70 -8.67
N ASP A 308 -7.56 19.58 -9.13
CA ASP A 308 -8.43 18.74 -8.31
C ASP A 308 -7.63 18.08 -7.18
N ILE A 309 -6.46 17.52 -7.48
CA ILE A 309 -5.56 16.95 -6.46
C ILE A 309 -5.23 17.99 -5.39
N LYS A 310 -4.80 19.17 -5.82
CA LYS A 310 -4.43 20.26 -4.91
C LYS A 310 -5.62 20.71 -4.05
N ARG A 311 -6.80 20.88 -4.66
CA ARG A 311 -8.02 21.26 -3.94
C ARG A 311 -8.39 20.23 -2.86
N ILE A 312 -8.42 18.96 -3.21
CA ILE A 312 -8.75 17.86 -2.28
C ILE A 312 -7.76 17.81 -1.11
N LEU A 313 -6.48 18.02 -1.38
CA LEU A 313 -5.45 18.02 -0.35
C LEU A 313 -5.56 19.25 0.57
N MET A 314 -5.87 20.42 0.01
CA MET A 314 -6.06 21.67 0.79
C MET A 314 -7.26 21.59 1.75
N GLU A 315 -8.25 20.76 1.47
CA GLU A 315 -9.35 20.47 2.41
C GLU A 315 -8.88 19.75 3.68
N ARG A 316 -7.71 19.08 3.61
CA ARG A 316 -7.09 18.37 4.75
C ARG A 316 -6.09 19.23 5.52
N GLY A 317 -5.52 20.25 4.90
CA GLY A 317 -4.56 21.11 5.58
C GLY A 317 -3.69 21.94 4.65
N GLU A 318 -2.63 22.52 5.22
CA GLU A 318 -1.66 23.32 4.47
C GLU A 318 -0.90 22.45 3.47
N THR A 319 -1.00 22.78 2.19
CA THR A 319 -0.41 22.03 1.09
C THR A 319 0.67 22.82 0.37
N LYS A 320 1.88 22.28 0.35
CA LYS A 320 3.02 22.78 -0.44
C LYS A 320 3.15 21.98 -1.72
N THR A 321 3.51 22.64 -2.82
CA THR A 321 3.80 22.01 -4.11
C THR A 321 5.28 22.15 -4.41
N ILE A 322 5.96 21.06 -4.75
CA ILE A 322 7.36 21.01 -5.13
C ILE A 322 7.45 20.36 -6.51
N GLU A 323 8.10 21.01 -7.45
CA GLU A 323 8.23 20.52 -8.82
C GLU A 323 9.68 20.16 -9.14
N ARG A 324 9.87 19.11 -9.93
CA ARG A 324 11.15 18.71 -10.47
C ARG A 324 11.03 18.42 -11.97
N PRO A 325 11.80 19.07 -12.86
CA PRO A 325 11.90 18.65 -14.24
C PRO A 325 12.37 17.19 -14.34
N TYR A 326 11.65 16.38 -15.07
CA TYR A 326 11.95 14.96 -15.22
C TYR A 326 11.70 14.51 -16.63
N ARG A 327 12.74 13.96 -17.29
CA ARG A 327 12.60 13.38 -18.63
C ARG A 327 11.92 12.01 -18.52
N PHE A 328 10.71 11.93 -19.00
CA PHE A 328 9.95 10.70 -19.11
C PHE A 328 10.63 9.75 -20.12
N PHE A 329 10.65 8.45 -19.80
CA PHE A 329 11.00 7.42 -20.78
C PHE A 329 9.89 7.34 -21.84
N ASN A 330 10.19 7.83 -23.03
CA ASN A 330 9.26 7.85 -24.15
C ASN A 330 9.70 6.80 -25.20
N ALA A 331 8.94 5.70 -25.31
CA ALA A 331 9.14 4.69 -26.35
C ALA A 331 8.56 5.14 -27.72
N GLY A 332 7.96 6.33 -27.81
CA GLY A 332 7.31 6.84 -29.01
C GLY A 332 7.27 8.37 -29.08
N HIS A 333 7.01 8.88 -30.22
CA HIS A 333 7.09 10.19 -30.80
C HIS A 333 6.45 11.42 -30.10
N THR A 334 6.27 11.46 -28.79
CA THR A 334 5.74 12.63 -28.08
C THR A 334 6.86 13.49 -27.51
N ASN A 335 7.17 14.61 -28.15
CA ASN A 335 8.03 15.67 -27.63
C ASN A 335 7.25 16.52 -26.60
N PHE A 336 7.11 16.02 -25.37
CA PHE A 336 6.63 16.84 -24.26
C PHE A 336 7.86 17.48 -23.59
N LYS A 337 8.12 18.76 -23.92
CA LYS A 337 9.34 19.46 -23.49
C LYS A 337 9.38 19.83 -22.01
N ASP A 338 8.23 19.97 -21.36
CA ASP A 338 8.09 20.47 -19.97
C ASP A 338 7.55 19.40 -18.99
N HIS A 339 7.98 18.14 -19.15
CA HIS A 339 7.57 17.10 -18.23
C HIS A 339 8.17 17.31 -16.85
N LYS A 340 7.28 17.34 -15.84
CA LYS A 340 7.64 17.54 -14.44
C LYS A 340 7.02 16.45 -13.56
N GLU A 341 7.79 16.02 -12.58
CA GLU A 341 7.26 15.31 -11.41
C GLU A 341 6.89 16.35 -10.38
N ILE A 342 5.72 16.19 -9.79
CA ILE A 342 5.11 17.13 -8.84
C ILE A 342 4.85 16.39 -7.53
N LEU A 343 5.36 16.94 -6.43
CA LEU A 343 5.04 16.48 -5.09
C LEU A 343 4.16 17.50 -4.40
N PHE A 344 2.98 17.04 -3.96
CA PHE A 344 2.15 17.78 -3.03
C PHE A 344 2.43 17.24 -1.63
N ILE A 345 2.81 18.11 -0.70
CA ILE A 345 3.04 17.75 0.71
C ILE A 345 2.06 18.53 1.56
N THR A 346 1.11 17.82 2.12
CA THR A 346 0.06 18.37 2.97
C THR A 346 0.35 18.09 4.43
N ARG A 347 0.51 19.12 5.24
CA ARG A 347 0.45 19.00 6.70
C ARG A 347 -1.02 18.98 7.10
N VAL A 348 -1.50 17.82 7.56
CA VAL A 348 -2.91 17.65 7.90
C VAL A 348 -3.29 18.51 9.07
N ASN A 349 -4.35 19.30 8.88
CA ASN A 349 -4.97 20.04 9.97
C ASN A 349 -5.98 19.14 10.69
N TYR A 350 -5.65 18.70 11.89
CA TYR A 350 -6.52 17.84 12.70
C TYR A 350 -7.80 18.52 13.14
N ASP A 351 -7.88 19.86 13.06
CA ASP A 351 -9.11 20.58 13.33
C ASP A 351 -10.24 20.22 12.35
N ASN A 352 -9.87 19.83 11.13
CA ASN A 352 -10.81 19.41 10.09
C ASN A 352 -11.19 17.91 10.17
N MET A 353 -10.56 17.12 11.05
CA MET A 353 -10.94 15.71 11.25
C MET A 353 -12.21 15.65 12.09
N LYS A 354 -13.20 14.84 11.64
CA LYS A 354 -14.43 14.63 12.39
C LYS A 354 -14.10 14.21 13.84
N THR A 355 -14.42 15.08 14.77
CA THR A 355 -14.30 14.79 16.19
C THR A 355 -15.58 14.13 16.67
N LEU A 356 -15.42 12.98 17.34
CA LEU A 356 -16.53 12.28 17.95
C LEU A 356 -16.80 12.85 19.33
N ARG A 357 -18.05 13.19 19.62
CA ARG A 357 -18.47 13.55 20.96
C ARG A 357 -18.93 12.32 21.70
N SER A 358 -18.56 12.20 22.97
CA SER A 358 -19.09 11.15 23.82
C SER A 358 -20.61 11.24 23.91
N PRO A 359 -21.33 10.11 23.88
CA PRO A 359 -22.76 10.09 24.19
C PRO A 359 -23.05 10.40 25.67
N ILE A 360 -22.03 10.27 26.54
CA ILE A 360 -22.14 10.63 27.95
C ILE A 360 -21.83 12.14 28.07
N PHE A 361 -22.86 12.93 28.34
CA PHE A 361 -22.69 14.34 28.62
C PHE A 361 -22.07 14.53 30.03
N TYR A 362 -20.81 15.01 30.08
CA TYR A 362 -20.07 15.16 31.31
C TYR A 362 -19.40 16.54 31.41
N ILE A 363 -19.47 17.16 32.58
CA ILE A 363 -18.87 18.48 32.81
C ILE A 363 -17.35 18.38 32.65
N GLY A 364 -16.76 19.31 31.91
CA GLY A 364 -15.32 19.27 31.61
C GLY A 364 -14.95 18.43 30.40
N ASP A 365 -15.92 18.06 29.57
CA ASP A 365 -15.71 17.38 28.28
C ASP A 365 -14.61 18.07 27.44
N LYS A 366 -13.69 17.27 26.90
CA LYS A 366 -12.55 17.73 26.12
C LYS A 366 -12.85 17.82 24.61
N TYR A 367 -14.11 17.72 24.19
CA TYR A 367 -14.51 17.71 22.78
C TYR A 367 -13.86 18.83 21.96
N ARG A 368 -13.89 20.07 22.46
CA ARG A 368 -13.31 21.24 21.76
C ARG A 368 -11.79 21.22 21.73
N LEU A 369 -11.14 20.46 22.60
CA LEU A 369 -9.68 20.34 22.68
C LEU A 369 -9.12 19.16 21.88
N ILE A 370 -9.99 18.24 21.42
CA ILE A 370 -9.55 17.03 20.70
C ILE A 370 -8.67 17.33 19.50
N PRO A 371 -8.99 18.29 18.61
CA PRO A 371 -8.13 18.61 17.49
C PRO A 371 -6.69 18.95 17.93
N GLN A 372 -6.56 19.80 18.96
CA GLN A 372 -5.28 20.17 19.51
C GLN A 372 -4.58 19.01 20.23
N LEU A 373 -5.30 18.23 21.04
CA LEU A 373 -4.75 17.08 21.76
C LEU A 373 -4.20 16.01 20.81
N ARG A 374 -4.87 15.74 19.69
CA ARG A 374 -4.41 14.75 18.69
C ARG A 374 -2.99 15.05 18.18
N THR A 375 -2.57 16.31 18.14
CA THR A 375 -1.23 16.67 17.63
C THR A 375 -0.11 16.24 18.58
N TYR A 376 -0.41 16.05 19.86
CA TYR A 376 0.57 15.66 20.89
C TYR A 376 0.67 14.15 21.09
N PHE A 377 -0.35 13.39 20.70
CA PHE A 377 -0.31 11.93 20.85
C PHE A 377 0.53 11.25 19.74
N PRO A 378 1.27 10.18 20.10
CA PRO A 378 1.94 9.34 19.10
C PRO A 378 0.94 8.75 18.09
N THR A 379 1.39 8.51 16.87
CA THR A 379 0.58 7.86 15.82
C THR A 379 0.27 6.40 16.12
N THR A 380 1.14 5.73 16.86
CA THR A 380 0.97 4.34 17.29
C THR A 380 1.02 4.28 18.80
N ILE A 381 -0.09 3.90 19.40
CA ILE A 381 -0.24 3.76 20.85
C ILE A 381 -0.60 2.32 21.14
N ASN A 382 0.22 1.64 21.94
CA ASN A 382 -0.09 0.28 22.36
C ASN A 382 -1.14 0.30 23.47
N LYS A 383 -0.88 1.05 24.55
CA LYS A 383 -1.79 1.20 25.70
C LYS A 383 -2.11 2.67 25.90
N PHE A 384 -3.40 2.99 25.96
CA PHE A 384 -3.91 4.32 26.28
C PHE A 384 -4.58 4.29 27.63
N ILE A 385 -4.12 5.12 28.54
CA ILE A 385 -4.65 5.20 29.91
C ILE A 385 -5.27 6.58 30.11
N GLU A 386 -6.55 6.64 30.46
CA GLU A 386 -7.28 7.86 30.79
C GLU A 386 -7.76 7.76 32.24
N PRO A 387 -6.95 8.26 33.21
CA PRO A 387 -7.23 8.09 34.65
C PRO A 387 -8.45 8.86 35.15
N PHE A 388 -8.88 9.89 34.45
CA PHE A 388 -10.03 10.75 34.74
C PHE A 388 -10.91 10.84 33.50
N ALA A 389 -11.51 9.70 33.10
CA ALA A 389 -12.10 9.56 31.77
C ALA A 389 -13.40 10.36 31.58
N GLY A 390 -14.16 10.63 32.63
CA GLY A 390 -15.43 11.32 32.51
C GLY A 390 -16.31 10.68 31.44
N GLY A 391 -16.72 11.45 30.44
CA GLY A 391 -17.45 10.92 29.29
C GLY A 391 -16.63 10.05 28.33
N GLY A 392 -15.31 9.93 28.48
CA GLY A 392 -14.43 9.15 27.58
C GLY A 392 -14.21 9.80 26.22
N THR A 393 -14.42 11.11 26.10
CA THR A 393 -14.30 11.81 24.80
C THR A 393 -12.89 11.73 24.23
N VAL A 394 -11.83 11.73 25.06
CA VAL A 394 -10.44 11.63 24.55
C VAL A 394 -10.21 10.23 24.00
N SER A 395 -10.56 9.18 24.76
CA SER A 395 -10.43 7.78 24.34
C SER A 395 -11.18 7.48 23.04
N LEU A 396 -12.35 8.08 22.80
CA LEU A 396 -13.11 7.94 21.55
C LEU A 396 -12.40 8.53 20.33
N ASN A 397 -11.47 9.44 20.55
CA ASN A 397 -10.81 10.21 19.48
C ASN A 397 -9.32 9.89 19.33
N ILE A 398 -8.75 9.05 20.16
CA ILE A 398 -7.37 8.58 20.11
C ILE A 398 -7.37 7.08 19.81
N LYS A 399 -6.61 6.64 18.82
CA LYS A 399 -6.53 5.23 18.44
C LYS A 399 -5.40 4.54 19.18
N ALA A 400 -5.72 3.47 19.91
CA ALA A 400 -4.76 2.60 20.61
C ALA A 400 -5.14 1.12 20.43
N ASN A 401 -4.22 0.21 20.77
CA ASN A 401 -4.52 -1.23 20.75
C ASN A 401 -5.33 -1.64 21.98
N GLU A 402 -5.02 -1.04 23.13
CA GLU A 402 -5.68 -1.30 24.41
C GLU A 402 -6.03 0.02 25.09
N TYR A 403 -7.19 0.05 25.76
CA TYR A 403 -7.67 1.23 26.49
C TYR A 403 -7.94 0.88 27.95
N TYR A 404 -7.48 1.74 28.83
CA TYR A 404 -7.72 1.68 30.27
C TYR A 404 -8.37 2.99 30.70
N LEU A 405 -9.67 2.97 30.92
CA LEU A 405 -10.44 4.11 31.37
C LEU A 405 -10.74 3.97 32.86
N ASN A 406 -10.54 5.03 33.61
CA ASN A 406 -10.88 5.09 35.03
C ASN A 406 -11.64 6.37 35.33
N ASP A 407 -12.60 6.29 36.21
CA ASP A 407 -13.29 7.43 36.82
C ASP A 407 -13.71 7.08 38.25
N ILE A 408 -13.65 8.03 39.18
CA ILE A 408 -14.08 7.83 40.56
C ILE A 408 -15.58 7.74 40.69
N ASN A 409 -16.32 8.32 39.73
CA ASN A 409 -17.77 8.30 39.72
C ASN A 409 -18.28 6.94 39.22
N LYS A 410 -18.81 6.14 40.14
CA LYS A 410 -19.33 4.80 39.82
C LYS A 410 -20.41 4.78 38.74
N TYR A 411 -21.19 5.83 38.61
CA TYR A 411 -22.24 5.90 37.59
C TYR A 411 -21.65 6.12 36.18
N VAL A 412 -20.62 6.90 36.09
CA VAL A 412 -19.84 7.09 34.82
C VAL A 412 -19.22 5.75 34.40
N TYR A 413 -18.59 5.06 35.34
CA TYR A 413 -18.04 3.72 35.13
C TYR A 413 -19.10 2.72 34.61
N ILE A 414 -20.29 2.69 35.26
CA ILE A 414 -21.39 1.82 34.83
C ILE A 414 -21.87 2.15 33.42
N LEU A 415 -22.01 3.46 33.09
CA LEU A 415 -22.41 3.90 31.75
C LEU A 415 -21.37 3.57 30.71
N GLN A 416 -20.09 3.76 31.00
CA GLN A 416 -19.00 3.39 30.07
C GLN A 416 -19.01 1.89 29.78
N ASN A 417 -19.13 1.03 30.81
CA ASN A 417 -19.22 -0.42 30.65
C ASN A 417 -20.46 -0.82 29.85
N PHE A 418 -21.59 -0.22 30.13
CA PHE A 418 -22.83 -0.48 29.41
C PHE A 418 -22.66 -0.16 27.90
N LEU A 419 -22.03 0.97 27.52
CA LEU A 419 -21.77 1.32 26.15
C LEU A 419 -20.78 0.36 25.48
N LEU A 420 -19.74 -0.08 26.19
CA LEU A 420 -18.77 -1.05 25.68
C LEU A 420 -19.42 -2.42 25.40
N GLU A 421 -20.24 -2.91 26.34
CA GLU A 421 -20.96 -4.17 26.14
C GLU A 421 -22.02 -4.05 25.02
N SER A 422 -22.72 -2.92 24.95
CA SER A 422 -23.69 -2.65 23.88
C SER A 422 -23.05 -2.58 22.49
N ALA A 423 -21.80 -2.13 22.39
CA ALA A 423 -21.07 -2.11 21.14
C ALA A 423 -20.79 -3.52 20.59
N LYS A 424 -20.73 -4.53 21.44
CA LYS A 424 -20.56 -5.95 21.05
C LYS A 424 -21.84 -6.51 20.43
N ASN A 425 -23.01 -6.04 20.85
CA ASN A 425 -24.30 -6.48 20.35
C ASN A 425 -25.23 -5.29 20.01
N LYS A 426 -24.96 -4.66 18.89
CA LYS A 426 -25.65 -3.44 18.44
C LYS A 426 -27.15 -3.63 18.22
N ILE A 427 -27.59 -4.79 17.78
CA ILE A 427 -29.01 -5.07 17.48
C ILE A 427 -29.81 -5.02 18.77
N ASN A 428 -29.42 -5.78 19.79
CA ASN A 428 -30.13 -5.79 21.10
C ASN A 428 -30.12 -4.42 21.79
N PHE A 429 -29.05 -3.63 21.60
CA PHE A 429 -28.98 -2.30 22.17
C PHE A 429 -30.05 -1.35 21.58
N PHE A 430 -30.17 -1.31 20.26
CA PHE A 430 -31.15 -0.45 19.61
C PHE A 430 -32.60 -0.93 19.83
N GLU A 431 -32.85 -2.24 19.90
CA GLU A 431 -34.13 -2.80 20.22
C GLU A 431 -34.55 -2.42 21.66
N SER A 432 -33.63 -2.49 22.62
CA SER A 432 -33.87 -2.08 24.01
C SER A 432 -34.17 -0.58 24.12
N ILE A 433 -33.45 0.27 23.39
CA ILE A 433 -33.72 1.72 23.36
C ILE A 433 -35.08 2.01 22.75
N ASN A 434 -35.42 1.40 21.63
CA ASN A 434 -36.74 1.58 21.00
C ASN A 434 -37.87 1.14 21.92
N PHE A 435 -37.70 -0.01 22.58
CA PHE A 435 -38.67 -0.46 23.59
C PHE A 435 -38.89 0.56 24.72
N LEU A 436 -37.80 1.16 25.25
CA LEU A 436 -37.88 2.20 26.26
C LEU A 436 -38.56 3.48 25.77
N ILE A 437 -38.22 3.91 24.55
CA ILE A 437 -38.84 5.06 23.91
C ILE A 437 -40.34 4.85 23.77
N ASP A 438 -40.77 3.69 23.26
CA ASP A 438 -42.19 3.36 23.05
C ASP A 438 -42.91 3.22 24.37
N LYS A 439 -42.31 2.50 25.37
CA LYS A 439 -42.92 2.25 26.69
C LYS A 439 -43.15 3.50 27.51
N TYR A 440 -42.24 4.47 27.44
CA TYR A 440 -42.24 5.68 28.25
C TYR A 440 -42.58 6.96 27.49
N GLY A 441 -42.91 6.85 26.22
CA GLY A 441 -43.24 8.01 25.36
C GLY A 441 -42.07 9.01 25.26
N LEU A 442 -40.82 8.50 25.16
CA LEU A 442 -39.64 9.34 25.09
C LEU A 442 -39.39 9.85 23.66
N SER A 443 -38.71 10.97 23.53
CA SER A 443 -38.34 11.50 22.21
C SER A 443 -37.25 10.63 21.53
N ALA A 444 -37.45 10.33 20.25
CA ALA A 444 -36.47 9.67 19.40
C ALA A 444 -35.62 10.72 18.65
N SER A 445 -34.83 11.52 19.36
CA SER A 445 -34.07 12.65 18.83
C SER A 445 -33.11 12.30 17.70
N TYR A 446 -32.79 11.02 17.48
CA TYR A 446 -32.02 10.53 16.33
C TYR A 446 -32.85 10.39 15.06
N LYS A 447 -34.19 10.45 15.16
CA LYS A 447 -35.15 10.42 14.03
C LYS A 447 -35.76 11.78 13.75
N GLU A 448 -35.67 12.71 14.69
CA GLU A 448 -36.37 14.00 14.67
C GLU A 448 -35.36 15.14 14.83
N ASP A 449 -35.38 16.12 13.93
CA ASP A 449 -34.50 17.29 14.00
C ASP A 449 -34.85 18.24 15.16
N ILE A 450 -36.12 18.18 15.65
CA ILE A 450 -36.62 18.99 16.75
C ILE A 450 -37.38 18.09 17.74
N ILE A 451 -37.04 18.14 19.04
CA ILE A 451 -37.79 17.45 20.08
C ILE A 451 -39.11 18.22 20.32
N PRO A 452 -40.27 17.62 20.07
CA PRO A 452 -41.55 18.25 20.33
C PRO A 452 -41.68 18.71 21.79
N ALA A 453 -42.27 19.91 22.00
CA ALA A 453 -42.38 20.50 23.32
C ALA A 453 -43.14 19.57 24.34
N GLU A 454 -44.11 18.81 23.84
CA GLU A 454 -44.89 17.85 24.61
C GLU A 454 -44.03 16.69 25.18
N LEU A 455 -43.05 16.22 24.42
CA LEU A 455 -42.14 15.15 24.86
C LEU A 455 -41.10 15.66 25.88
N LYS A 456 -40.78 16.95 25.92
CA LYS A 456 -39.89 17.55 26.93
C LYS A 456 -40.50 17.48 28.35
N GLN A 457 -41.82 17.40 28.47
CA GLN A 457 -42.51 17.30 29.75
C GLN A 457 -42.37 15.93 30.40
N ASN A 458 -42.18 14.87 29.59
CA ASN A 458 -42.01 13.49 30.07
C ASN A 458 -40.67 13.24 30.79
N PHE A 459 -39.68 14.15 30.67
CA PHE A 459 -38.42 14.05 31.39
C PHE A 459 -38.43 14.62 32.82
N LYS A 460 -39.45 15.43 33.18
CA LYS A 460 -39.52 16.09 34.49
C LYS A 460 -39.72 15.17 35.69
N PRO A 461 -40.42 14.01 35.60
CA PRO A 461 -40.65 13.16 36.76
C PRO A 461 -39.47 12.25 37.12
N TYR A 462 -38.40 12.20 36.32
CA TYR A 462 -37.30 11.22 36.44
C TYR A 462 -35.96 11.86 36.78
N VAL A 463 -35.91 13.17 37.11
CA VAL A 463 -34.72 13.89 37.57
C VAL A 463 -34.72 14.05 39.10
#